data_f111dae6b09c4445d23890a8cefec30f
#
_entry.id   f111dae6b09c4445d23890a8cefec30f
#
_cell.length_a   1.000
_cell.length_b   1.000
_cell.length_c   1.000
_cell.angle_alpha   90.00
_cell.angle_beta   90.00
_cell.angle_gamma   90.00
#
_symmetry.space_group_name_H-M   'P 1'
#
loop_
_entity.id
_entity.type
_entity.pdbx_description
1 polymer ?
#
loop_
_entity_poly.entity_id
_entity_poly.type
_entity_poly.pdbx_seq_one_letter_code
_entity_poly.pdbx_strand_id
1 'polypeptide(L)'
;MNKLWAPWRMDYIHTKKDDGCIFCEKSLSTNDQENLILYRGVEVFALMNLYPYSNGHIMIAPYLHTADTNQLNSVGNQEIMWLANKSMNILKKLMNTDGFNFGANLGKAGGAGIEEHLHYHIVPRWSGDNNFMPVINNTRVIVEALNDSWSKLKPQFDLLGVQKDA
;
A
#
# COMPACT_ATOMS: atom_id res chain seq x y z
N MET A 1 15.86 21.16 -12.30
CA MET A 1 15.25 19.96 -11.73
C MET A 1 14.17 20.39 -10.76
N ASN A 2 12.90 20.27 -11.15
CA ASN A 2 11.78 20.71 -10.30
C ASN A 2 11.62 19.73 -9.13
N LYS A 3 11.75 20.23 -7.89
CA LYS A 3 11.57 19.44 -6.69
C LYS A 3 10.07 19.19 -6.49
N LEU A 4 9.66 17.93 -6.45
CA LEU A 4 8.32 17.54 -6.06
C LEU A 4 8.19 17.74 -4.54
N TRP A 5 7.43 18.74 -4.12
CA TRP A 5 7.19 19.03 -2.70
C TRP A 5 5.91 18.34 -2.24
N ALA A 6 6.02 17.49 -1.23
CA ALA A 6 4.92 16.76 -0.64
C ALA A 6 4.88 17.08 0.86
N PRO A 7 4.21 18.18 1.29
CA PRO A 7 4.24 18.66 2.68
C PRO A 7 3.74 17.63 3.69
N TRP A 8 2.78 16.78 3.33
CA TRP A 8 2.31 15.67 4.18
C TRP A 8 3.39 14.60 4.46
N ARG A 9 4.44 14.51 3.65
CA ARG A 9 5.60 13.67 3.93
C ARG A 9 6.43 14.22 5.10
N MET A 10 6.34 15.52 5.39
CA MET A 10 7.04 16.13 6.51
C MET A 10 6.46 15.67 7.85
N ASP A 11 5.14 15.50 7.95
CA ASP A 11 4.51 14.94 9.14
C ASP A 11 4.99 13.50 9.38
N TYR A 12 5.14 12.70 8.31
CA TYR A 12 5.72 11.37 8.38
C TYR A 12 7.21 11.37 8.80
N ILE A 13 8.00 12.35 8.31
CA ILE A 13 9.42 12.50 8.65
C ILE A 13 9.61 13.03 10.08
N HIS A 14 8.68 13.87 10.55
CA HIS A 14 8.71 14.46 11.90
C HIS A 14 8.01 13.63 12.96
N THR A 15 7.19 12.65 12.58
CA THR A 15 6.70 11.67 13.55
C THR A 15 7.92 10.93 14.08
N LYS A 16 8.19 11.11 15.39
CA LYS A 16 9.24 10.33 16.07
C LYS A 16 9.03 8.88 15.68
N LYS A 17 10.03 8.28 15.03
CA LYS A 17 10.08 6.84 14.89
C LYS A 17 10.13 6.29 16.32
N ASP A 18 9.01 5.80 16.81
CA ASP A 18 9.06 4.84 17.89
C ASP A 18 9.98 3.72 17.40
N ASP A 19 10.76 3.13 18.30
CA ASP A 19 11.83 2.16 17.96
C ASP A 19 11.30 0.86 17.29
N GLY A 20 10.09 0.89 16.70
CA GLY A 20 9.37 -0.25 16.10
C GLY A 20 9.14 -0.11 14.59
N CYS A 21 8.88 -1.26 13.96
CA CYS A 21 8.49 -1.33 12.56
C CYS A 21 6.97 -1.26 12.44
N ILE A 22 6.45 -0.25 11.75
CA ILE A 22 4.99 -0.05 11.59
C ILE A 22 4.28 -1.25 10.92
N PHE A 23 4.95 -1.98 10.02
CA PHE A 23 4.37 -3.17 9.40
C PHE A 23 4.27 -4.33 10.40
N CYS A 24 5.31 -4.54 11.22
CA CYS A 24 5.27 -5.55 12.27
C CYS A 24 4.20 -5.22 13.32
N GLU A 25 4.12 -3.97 13.78
CA GLU A 25 3.12 -3.54 14.77
C GLU A 25 1.69 -3.71 14.25
N LYS A 26 1.43 -3.25 13.02
CA LYS A 26 0.11 -3.39 12.39
C LYS A 26 -0.27 -4.85 12.15
N SER A 27 0.68 -5.69 11.76
CA SER A 27 0.42 -7.12 11.52
C SER A 27 0.03 -7.87 12.79
N LEU A 28 0.56 -7.47 13.95
CA LEU A 28 0.26 -8.06 15.26
C LEU A 28 -1.05 -7.53 15.87
N SER A 29 -1.52 -6.37 15.44
CA SER A 29 -2.78 -5.80 15.92
C SER A 29 -3.99 -6.60 15.43
N THR A 30 -5.02 -6.68 16.26
CA THR A 30 -6.32 -7.31 15.91
C THR A 30 -7.35 -6.30 15.38
N ASN A 31 -7.04 -5.00 15.41
CA ASN A 31 -7.93 -3.95 14.92
C ASN A 31 -7.60 -3.58 13.47
N ASP A 32 -8.19 -4.30 12.53
CA ASP A 32 -7.96 -4.12 11.10
C ASP A 32 -8.38 -2.74 10.60
N GLN A 33 -9.48 -2.19 11.12
CA GLN A 33 -9.96 -0.88 10.68
C GLN A 33 -9.03 0.24 11.07
N GLU A 34 -8.56 0.28 12.31
CA GLU A 34 -7.61 1.28 12.80
C GLU A 34 -6.28 1.21 12.05
N ASN A 35 -5.85 0.00 11.71
CA ASN A 35 -4.60 -0.24 10.99
C ASN A 35 -4.75 -0.24 9.47
N LEU A 36 -5.98 -0.02 8.96
CA LEU A 36 -6.33 -0.02 7.54
C LEU A 36 -5.98 -1.34 6.84
N ILE A 37 -5.99 -2.47 7.57
CA ILE A 37 -5.70 -3.79 7.01
C ILE A 37 -6.91 -4.28 6.24
N LEU A 38 -6.68 -4.68 5.00
CA LEU A 38 -7.70 -5.19 4.09
C LEU A 38 -7.73 -6.72 4.07
N TYR A 39 -6.57 -7.35 4.16
CA TYR A 39 -6.45 -8.80 4.04
C TYR A 39 -5.28 -9.34 4.85
N ARG A 40 -5.48 -10.52 5.45
CA ARG A 40 -4.44 -11.27 6.17
C ARG A 40 -4.29 -12.64 5.51
N GLY A 41 -3.15 -12.84 4.83
CA GLY A 41 -2.79 -14.08 4.19
C GLY A 41 -1.95 -15.00 5.09
N VAL A 42 -1.29 -15.96 4.46
CA VAL A 42 -0.40 -16.92 5.15
C VAL A 42 0.98 -16.30 5.42
N GLU A 43 1.59 -15.71 4.40
CA GLU A 43 2.94 -15.12 4.48
C GLU A 43 2.92 -13.60 4.38
N VAL A 44 1.81 -13.03 3.85
CA VAL A 44 1.70 -11.60 3.58
C VAL A 44 0.36 -11.03 4.03
N PHE A 45 0.28 -9.71 4.15
CA PHE A 45 -0.96 -9.00 4.38
C PHE A 45 -1.06 -7.77 3.49
N ALA A 46 -2.29 -7.31 3.24
CA ALA A 46 -2.55 -6.08 2.50
C ALA A 46 -3.16 -5.02 3.42
N LEU A 47 -2.71 -3.78 3.26
CA LEU A 47 -3.24 -2.62 3.98
C LEU A 47 -3.29 -1.40 3.08
N MET A 48 -4.15 -0.44 3.40
CA MET A 48 -4.11 0.85 2.72
C MET A 48 -2.95 1.69 3.22
N ASN A 49 -2.38 2.47 2.32
CA ASN A 49 -1.34 3.44 2.70
C ASN A 49 -1.98 4.63 3.44
N LEU A 50 -1.47 4.93 4.63
CA LEU A 50 -1.93 6.09 5.42
C LEU A 50 -1.63 7.43 4.71
N TYR A 51 -0.57 7.46 3.89
CA TYR A 51 -0.15 8.61 3.08
C TYR A 51 -0.24 8.28 1.58
N PRO A 52 -1.46 8.14 1.04
CA PRO A 52 -1.67 7.57 -0.27
C PRO A 52 -1.17 8.49 -1.40
N TYR A 53 -0.61 7.90 -2.45
CA TYR A 53 -0.27 8.63 -3.68
C TYR A 53 -1.51 8.92 -4.54
N SER A 54 -2.52 8.08 -4.43
CA SER A 54 -3.85 8.26 -5.05
C SER A 54 -4.88 7.50 -4.23
N ASN A 55 -6.17 7.76 -4.45
CA ASN A 55 -7.24 7.00 -3.82
C ASN A 55 -7.06 5.50 -4.06
N GLY A 56 -7.30 4.69 -3.01
CA GLY A 56 -7.16 3.24 -3.11
C GLY A 56 -5.71 2.74 -3.19
N HIS A 57 -4.71 3.54 -2.79
CA HIS A 57 -3.32 3.09 -2.71
C HIS A 57 -3.19 1.99 -1.66
N ILE A 58 -2.89 0.78 -2.10
CA ILE A 58 -2.72 -0.43 -1.27
C ILE A 58 -1.24 -0.77 -1.20
N MET A 59 -0.81 -1.29 -0.06
CA MET A 59 0.49 -1.91 0.13
C MET A 59 0.30 -3.39 0.46
N ILE A 60 1.22 -4.23 0.00
CA ILE A 60 1.35 -5.64 0.39
C ILE A 60 2.71 -5.81 1.05
N ALA A 61 2.72 -6.31 2.28
CA ALA A 61 3.94 -6.54 3.04
C ALA A 61 3.97 -7.99 3.57
N PRO A 62 5.14 -8.64 3.62
CA PRO A 62 5.29 -9.93 4.29
C PRO A 62 5.19 -9.76 5.81
N TYR A 63 4.81 -10.83 6.51
CA TYR A 63 4.96 -10.88 7.97
C TYR A 63 6.42 -10.93 8.39
N LEU A 64 7.28 -11.51 7.54
CA LEU A 64 8.71 -11.54 7.76
C LEU A 64 9.29 -10.12 7.70
N HIS A 65 9.92 -9.68 8.79
CA HIS A 65 10.63 -8.41 8.82
C HIS A 65 11.94 -8.52 8.04
N THR A 66 11.95 -8.07 6.82
CA THR A 66 13.10 -8.09 5.92
C THR A 66 13.06 -6.97 4.90
N ALA A 67 14.23 -6.46 4.51
CA ALA A 67 14.41 -5.55 3.38
C ALA A 67 14.78 -6.29 2.07
N ASP A 68 15.14 -7.58 2.17
CA ASP A 68 15.72 -8.34 1.07
C ASP A 68 14.69 -9.29 0.47
N THR A 69 14.38 -9.10 -0.82
CA THR A 69 13.47 -9.96 -1.57
C THR A 69 13.93 -11.42 -1.65
N ASN A 70 15.24 -11.68 -1.53
CA ASN A 70 15.77 -13.04 -1.56
C ASN A 70 15.45 -13.86 -0.29
N GLN A 71 15.03 -13.20 0.79
CA GLN A 71 14.62 -13.88 2.02
C GLN A 71 13.18 -14.38 1.98
N LEU A 72 12.40 -13.95 0.98
CA LEU A 72 11.06 -14.47 0.79
C LEU A 72 11.12 -15.89 0.22
N ASN A 73 10.34 -16.80 0.81
CA ASN A 73 10.15 -18.13 0.27
C ASN A 73 9.24 -18.10 -0.98
N SER A 74 9.10 -19.25 -1.64
CA SER A 74 8.26 -19.36 -2.84
C SER A 74 6.78 -19.06 -2.57
N VAL A 75 6.27 -19.46 -1.41
CA VAL A 75 4.87 -19.22 -1.01
C VAL A 75 4.61 -17.72 -0.84
N GLY A 76 5.46 -17.01 -0.12
CA GLY A 76 5.34 -15.57 0.05
C GLY A 76 5.41 -14.79 -1.26
N ASN A 77 6.33 -15.18 -2.16
CA ASN A 77 6.44 -14.56 -3.48
C ASN A 77 5.17 -14.80 -4.33
N GLN A 78 4.63 -16.01 -4.32
CA GLN A 78 3.40 -16.35 -5.05
C GLN A 78 2.19 -15.60 -4.44
N GLU A 79 2.10 -15.55 -3.11
CA GLU A 79 1.01 -14.86 -2.43
C GLU A 79 1.02 -13.35 -2.68
N ILE A 80 2.21 -12.71 -2.74
CA ILE A 80 2.33 -11.30 -3.14
C ILE A 80 1.71 -11.08 -4.53
N MET A 81 2.09 -11.88 -5.51
CA MET A 81 1.61 -11.71 -6.89
C MET A 81 0.12 -12.03 -7.00
N TRP A 82 -0.36 -13.08 -6.31
CA TRP A 82 -1.77 -13.42 -6.27
C TRP A 82 -2.59 -12.28 -5.65
N LEU A 83 -2.17 -11.79 -4.48
CA LEU A 83 -2.87 -10.73 -3.76
C LEU A 83 -2.82 -9.40 -4.53
N ALA A 84 -1.72 -9.10 -5.22
CA ALA A 84 -1.62 -7.94 -6.10
C ALA A 84 -2.66 -8.01 -7.23
N ASN A 85 -2.77 -9.15 -7.90
CA ASN A 85 -3.75 -9.36 -8.96
C ASN A 85 -5.20 -9.23 -8.44
N LYS A 86 -5.50 -9.81 -7.27
CA LYS A 86 -6.82 -9.69 -6.64
C LYS A 86 -7.12 -8.25 -6.26
N SER A 87 -6.17 -7.55 -5.66
CA SER A 87 -6.30 -6.13 -5.28
C SER A 87 -6.57 -5.24 -6.49
N MET A 88 -5.82 -5.41 -7.58
CA MET A 88 -6.04 -4.66 -8.82
C MET A 88 -7.43 -4.92 -9.41
N ASN A 89 -7.91 -6.17 -9.40
CA ASN A 89 -9.25 -6.50 -9.88
C ASN A 89 -10.35 -5.87 -9.02
N ILE A 90 -10.20 -5.88 -7.70
CA ILE A 90 -11.13 -5.23 -6.77
C ILE A 90 -11.17 -3.72 -7.02
N LEU A 91 -10.01 -3.07 -7.10
CA LEU A 91 -9.89 -1.65 -7.36
C LEU A 91 -10.48 -1.26 -8.72
N LYS A 92 -10.21 -2.05 -9.76
CA LYS A 92 -10.80 -1.82 -11.09
C LYS A 92 -12.32 -1.88 -11.05
N LYS A 93 -12.88 -2.85 -10.33
CA LYS A 93 -14.35 -3.02 -10.23
C LYS A 93 -15.02 -1.91 -9.42
N LEU A 94 -14.41 -1.49 -8.30
CA LEU A 94 -15.04 -0.55 -7.37
C LEU A 94 -14.75 0.91 -7.71
N MET A 95 -13.60 1.21 -8.30
CA MET A 95 -13.12 2.58 -8.52
C MET A 95 -12.97 2.93 -10.00
N ASN A 96 -13.32 2.02 -10.92
CA ASN A 96 -13.18 2.21 -12.38
C ASN A 96 -11.78 2.72 -12.77
N THR A 97 -10.75 2.07 -12.27
CA THR A 97 -9.37 2.45 -12.57
C THR A 97 -8.98 2.09 -13.99
N ASP A 98 -8.23 2.96 -14.67
CA ASP A 98 -7.74 2.74 -16.04
C ASP A 98 -6.43 1.94 -16.06
N GLY A 99 -5.64 2.02 -14.96
CA GLY A 99 -4.35 1.34 -14.87
C GLY A 99 -3.81 1.33 -13.45
N PHE A 100 -2.60 0.77 -13.30
CA PHE A 100 -1.92 0.67 -12.02
C PHE A 100 -0.41 0.88 -12.18
N ASN A 101 0.23 1.45 -11.16
CA ASN A 101 1.65 1.26 -10.94
C ASN A 101 1.82 0.25 -9.81
N PHE A 102 2.55 -0.83 -10.08
CA PHE A 102 2.87 -1.88 -9.12
C PHE A 102 4.38 -2.03 -9.00
N GLY A 103 4.89 -2.12 -7.76
CA GLY A 103 6.31 -2.28 -7.51
C GLY A 103 6.69 -2.00 -6.07
N ALA A 104 7.97 -2.17 -5.75
CA ALA A 104 8.56 -1.88 -4.45
C ALA A 104 9.71 -0.87 -4.57
N ASN A 105 9.87 -0.03 -3.55
CA ASN A 105 11.03 0.83 -3.39
C ASN A 105 12.06 0.09 -2.52
N LEU A 106 13.21 -0.23 -3.07
CA LEU A 106 14.25 -0.98 -2.36
C LEU A 106 15.41 -0.05 -1.99
N GLY A 107 15.70 0.02 -0.70
CA GLY A 107 16.75 0.85 -0.13
C GLY A 107 16.47 2.36 -0.25
N LYS A 108 17.32 3.15 0.36
CA LYS A 108 17.20 4.62 0.42
C LYS A 108 17.24 5.28 -0.94
N ALA A 109 18.15 4.84 -1.80
CA ALA A 109 18.28 5.38 -3.17
C ALA A 109 17.07 5.06 -4.04
N GLY A 110 16.36 3.96 -3.76
CA GLY A 110 15.10 3.58 -4.40
C GLY A 110 13.89 4.36 -3.87
N GLY A 111 14.07 5.18 -2.83
CA GLY A 111 13.01 6.00 -2.24
C GLY A 111 12.14 5.29 -1.23
N ALA A 112 12.63 4.19 -0.62
CA ALA A 112 11.93 3.50 0.46
C ALA A 112 11.72 4.46 1.65
N GLY A 113 10.47 4.60 2.10
CA GLY A 113 10.14 5.37 3.32
C GLY A 113 10.43 4.56 4.59
N ILE A 114 10.29 3.25 4.50
CA ILE A 114 10.64 2.25 5.53
C ILE A 114 11.57 1.27 4.84
N GLU A 115 12.88 1.43 5.11
CA GLU A 115 13.92 0.70 4.38
C GLU A 115 14.05 -0.75 4.84
N GLU A 116 13.80 -1.00 6.13
CA GLU A 116 14.03 -2.29 6.77
C GLU A 116 12.89 -3.30 6.60
N HIS A 117 11.74 -2.91 6.03
CA HIS A 117 10.61 -3.81 5.82
C HIS A 117 10.09 -3.71 4.40
N LEU A 118 10.24 -4.80 3.66
CA LEU A 118 9.80 -4.92 2.27
C LEU A 118 8.29 -4.70 2.15
N HIS A 119 7.90 -3.84 1.23
CA HIS A 119 6.49 -3.62 0.92
C HIS A 119 6.30 -3.24 -0.55
N TYR A 120 5.29 -3.81 -1.16
CA TYR A 120 4.91 -3.55 -2.55
C TYR A 120 3.76 -2.56 -2.57
N HIS A 121 3.81 -1.62 -3.50
CA HIS A 121 2.77 -0.62 -3.72
C HIS A 121 1.90 -1.01 -4.90
N ILE A 122 0.59 -0.82 -4.76
CA ILE A 122 -0.40 -0.85 -5.84
C ILE A 122 -1.05 0.53 -5.86
N VAL A 123 -0.72 1.31 -6.87
CA VAL A 123 -1.20 2.68 -7.01
C VAL A 123 -2.17 2.75 -8.19
N PRO A 124 -3.47 2.92 -7.94
CA PRO A 124 -4.46 3.11 -9.00
C PRO A 124 -4.18 4.36 -9.82
N ARG A 125 -4.45 4.27 -11.12
CA ARG A 125 -4.28 5.37 -12.06
C ARG A 125 -5.54 5.54 -12.91
N TRP A 126 -5.83 6.79 -13.26
CA TRP A 126 -6.93 7.17 -14.16
C TRP A 126 -6.40 8.06 -15.26
N SER A 127 -7.01 7.97 -16.45
CA SER A 127 -6.75 8.90 -17.54
C SER A 127 -7.09 10.32 -17.08
N GLY A 128 -6.10 11.21 -17.12
CA GLY A 128 -6.29 12.59 -16.63
C GLY A 128 -6.11 12.78 -15.11
N ASP A 129 -5.59 11.80 -14.37
CA ASP A 129 -5.26 11.94 -12.95
C ASP A 129 -4.15 12.98 -12.68
N ASN A 130 -3.42 13.37 -13.71
CA ASN A 130 -2.47 14.48 -13.69
C ASN A 130 -3.17 15.75 -14.18
N ASN A 131 -3.82 16.47 -13.30
CA ASN A 131 -4.38 17.80 -13.57
C ASN A 131 -3.34 18.90 -13.25
N PHE A 132 -3.76 20.15 -13.37
CA PHE A 132 -2.88 21.31 -13.13
C PHE A 132 -2.50 21.50 -11.65
N MET A 133 -3.24 20.94 -10.69
CA MET A 133 -3.02 21.13 -9.26
C MET A 133 -1.66 20.59 -8.78
N PRO A 134 -1.21 19.38 -9.18
CA PRO A 134 0.16 18.95 -8.88
C PRO A 134 1.25 19.81 -9.54
N VAL A 135 0.95 20.43 -10.69
CA VAL A 135 1.91 21.24 -11.45
C VAL A 135 2.03 22.65 -10.88
N ILE A 136 0.90 23.29 -10.53
CA ILE A 136 0.87 24.69 -10.07
C ILE A 136 1.09 24.78 -8.56
N ASN A 137 0.49 23.87 -7.77
CA ASN A 137 0.44 23.97 -6.31
C ASN A 137 1.13 22.82 -5.59
N ASN A 138 1.78 21.89 -6.29
CA ASN A 138 2.35 20.67 -5.72
C ASN A 138 1.37 19.88 -4.80
N THR A 139 0.06 20.01 -5.08
CA THR A 139 -1.01 19.47 -4.25
C THR A 139 -1.70 18.34 -4.98
N ARG A 140 -1.74 17.14 -4.39
CA ARG A 140 -2.61 16.06 -4.83
C ARG A 140 -3.93 16.11 -4.07
N VAL A 141 -5.02 16.08 -4.81
CA VAL A 141 -6.36 15.98 -4.23
C VAL A 141 -6.66 14.50 -4.01
N ILE A 142 -6.83 14.09 -2.75
CA ILE A 142 -7.38 12.78 -2.38
C ILE A 142 -8.88 12.99 -2.22
N VAL A 143 -9.67 12.38 -3.09
CA VAL A 143 -11.10 12.69 -3.25
C VAL A 143 -11.96 12.02 -2.18
N GLU A 144 -11.44 10.97 -1.50
CA GLU A 144 -12.20 10.18 -0.54
C GLU A 144 -11.40 9.96 0.74
N ALA A 145 -12.07 10.01 1.90
CA ALA A 145 -11.44 9.71 3.18
C ALA A 145 -10.97 8.25 3.26
N LEU A 146 -9.86 7.99 3.95
CA LEU A 146 -9.26 6.65 4.06
C LEU A 146 -10.23 5.62 4.64
N ASN A 147 -10.99 5.99 5.68
CA ASN A 147 -11.95 5.09 6.30
C ASN A 147 -13.13 4.75 5.38
N ASP A 148 -13.56 5.69 4.53
CA ASP A 148 -14.61 5.44 3.55
C ASP A 148 -14.12 4.49 2.47
N SER A 149 -12.92 4.71 1.97
CA SER A 149 -12.26 3.79 1.03
C SER A 149 -12.04 2.41 1.65
N TRP A 150 -11.59 2.33 2.91
CA TRP A 150 -11.42 1.07 3.63
C TRP A 150 -12.75 0.31 3.76
N SER A 151 -13.81 1.00 4.17
CA SER A 151 -15.14 0.40 4.35
C SER A 151 -15.74 -0.16 3.05
N LYS A 152 -15.39 0.43 1.90
CA LYS A 152 -15.79 -0.07 0.58
C LYS A 152 -14.94 -1.27 0.13
N LEU A 153 -13.65 -1.24 0.41
CA LEU A 153 -12.70 -2.26 -0.05
C LEU A 153 -12.76 -3.52 0.82
N LYS A 154 -12.77 -3.38 2.15
CA LYS A 154 -12.66 -4.49 3.11
C LYS A 154 -13.63 -5.65 2.81
N PRO A 155 -14.93 -5.44 2.55
CA PRO A 155 -15.84 -6.54 2.26
C PRO A 155 -15.46 -7.36 1.03
N GLN A 156 -14.82 -6.76 0.02
CA GLN A 156 -14.37 -7.48 -1.16
C GLN A 156 -13.12 -8.33 -0.89
N PHE A 157 -12.25 -7.85 0.00
CA PHE A 157 -11.09 -8.62 0.44
C PHE A 157 -11.50 -9.79 1.34
N ASP A 158 -12.53 -9.63 2.16
CA ASP A 158 -13.06 -10.72 3.01
C ASP A 158 -13.64 -11.88 2.21
N LEU A 159 -14.08 -11.62 0.97
CA LEU A 159 -14.56 -12.66 0.05
C LEU A 159 -13.45 -13.48 -0.60
N LEU A 160 -12.18 -13.07 -0.50
CA LEU A 160 -11.09 -13.76 -1.21
C LEU A 160 -10.78 -15.15 -0.63
N GLY A 161 -11.11 -15.38 0.65
CA GLY A 161 -10.64 -16.57 1.35
C GLY A 161 -9.13 -16.56 1.57
N VAL A 162 -8.62 -17.46 2.40
CA VAL A 162 -7.17 -17.68 2.53
C VAL A 162 -6.71 -18.52 1.36
N GLN A 163 -5.65 -18.12 0.66
CA GLN A 163 -5.04 -18.96 -0.36
C GLN A 163 -4.54 -20.24 0.33
N LYS A 164 -5.31 -21.31 0.18
CA LYS A 164 -4.89 -22.67 0.55
C LYS A 164 -4.37 -23.29 -0.73
N ASP A 165 -3.11 -23.65 -0.71
CA ASP A 165 -2.42 -24.41 -1.75
C ASP A 165 -2.14 -23.66 -3.07
N ALA A 166 -0.90 -23.31 -3.27
CA ALA A 166 -0.24 -23.18 -4.57
C ALA A 166 0.97 -24.12 -4.59
#